data_e2c60cdbdb2dde9de6dbe3b3b7677a64
#
_entry.id   e2c60cdbdb2dde9de6dbe3b3b7677a64
#
_cell.length_a   1.000
_cell.length_b   1.000
_cell.length_c   1.000
_cell.angle_alpha   90.00
_cell.angle_beta   90.00
_cell.angle_gamma   90.00
#
_symmetry.space_group_name_H-M   'P 1'
#
loop_
_entity.id
_entity.type
_entity.pdbx_description
1 polymer ?
#
loop_
_entity_poly.entity_id
_entity_poly.type
_entity_poly.pdbx_seq_one_letter_code
_entity_poly.pdbx_strand_id
1 'polypeptide(L)'
;MSGASVSGPVVVTGATGFLGEHLCAELLRRGVAVRALARTRSDYLADLGAEVVRGDVRSAADLDRVLPGAVAVFHLAGMVSREPDDATRMMRLHVDGTRAVCEAMARHGVKRMILASTSGTIAVSEDEAILDEREGPQESIAAKWPYYASKIYQERLAFDLGAKLGLDVISLNPSLLLGPGDRRLSSTGDVLKFLR
;
A
#
# COMPACT_ATOMS: atom_id res chain seq x y z
N MET A 1 6.26 -16.17 24.17
CA MET A 1 7.17 -15.65 23.13
C MET A 1 7.37 -14.17 23.42
N SER A 2 8.55 -13.78 23.90
CA SER A 2 8.92 -12.40 24.18
C SER A 2 8.97 -11.65 22.84
N GLY A 3 7.95 -10.82 22.57
CA GLY A 3 7.95 -9.95 21.41
C GLY A 3 9.10 -8.95 21.56
N ALA A 4 10.05 -8.96 20.63
CA ALA A 4 11.03 -7.91 20.53
C ALA A 4 10.28 -6.58 20.43
N SER A 5 10.48 -5.67 21.37
CA SER A 5 9.88 -4.34 21.34
C SER A 5 10.45 -3.63 20.09
N VAL A 6 9.59 -3.36 19.13
CA VAL A 6 9.95 -2.56 17.96
C VAL A 6 10.24 -1.14 18.45
N SER A 7 11.53 -0.76 18.44
CA SER A 7 11.99 0.51 19.03
C SER A 7 11.84 1.67 18.03
N GLY A 8 10.63 2.05 17.71
CA GLY A 8 10.33 3.17 16.81
C GLY A 8 8.94 3.02 16.17
N PRO A 9 8.38 4.09 15.59
CA PRO A 9 7.10 4.00 14.92
C PRO A 9 7.20 3.25 13.60
N VAL A 10 6.10 2.66 13.18
CA VAL A 10 5.91 2.26 11.78
C VAL A 10 5.19 3.39 11.03
N VAL A 11 5.58 3.62 9.80
CA VAL A 11 4.89 4.58 8.92
C VAL A 11 3.84 3.84 8.09
N VAL A 12 2.62 4.36 8.05
CA VAL A 12 1.55 3.83 7.19
C VAL A 12 1.16 4.91 6.18
N THR A 13 1.43 4.67 4.90
CA THR A 13 0.88 5.50 3.82
C THR A 13 -0.47 4.94 3.38
N GLY A 14 -1.38 5.80 2.91
CA GLY A 14 -2.75 5.36 2.62
C GLY A 14 -3.55 4.99 3.88
N ALA A 15 -3.13 5.50 5.02
CA ALA A 15 -3.69 5.20 6.34
C ALA A 15 -5.20 5.50 6.48
N THR A 16 -5.74 6.46 5.71
CA THR A 16 -7.17 6.82 5.69
C THR A 16 -7.99 6.01 4.68
N GLY A 17 -7.39 5.00 4.06
CA GLY A 17 -8.08 4.05 3.21
C GLY A 17 -8.67 2.89 4.02
N PHE A 18 -9.53 2.08 3.39
CA PHE A 18 -10.19 0.95 4.04
C PHE A 18 -9.20 0.03 4.76
N LEU A 19 -8.21 -0.53 4.05
CA LEU A 19 -7.17 -1.37 4.65
C LEU A 19 -6.31 -0.59 5.66
N GLY A 20 -6.01 0.68 5.37
CA GLY A 20 -5.14 1.51 6.20
C GLY A 20 -5.71 1.79 7.58
N GLU A 21 -7.00 2.13 7.68
CA GLU A 21 -7.68 2.36 8.96
C GLU A 21 -7.66 1.09 9.83
N HIS A 22 -7.95 -0.07 9.26
CA HIS A 22 -7.91 -1.35 9.97
C HIS A 22 -6.50 -1.73 10.43
N LEU A 23 -5.51 -1.53 9.55
CA LEU A 23 -4.12 -1.82 9.90
C LEU A 23 -3.63 -0.92 11.04
N CYS A 24 -3.90 0.40 10.96
CA CYS A 24 -3.52 1.32 12.02
C CYS A 24 -4.15 0.94 13.36
N ALA A 25 -5.45 0.62 13.36
CA ALA A 25 -6.16 0.19 14.57
C ALA A 25 -5.53 -1.07 15.19
N GLU A 26 -5.21 -2.07 14.37
CA GLU A 26 -4.62 -3.32 14.85
C GLU A 26 -3.18 -3.14 15.34
N LEU A 27 -2.37 -2.34 14.65
CA LEU A 27 -1.01 -2.02 15.10
C LEU A 27 -1.00 -1.32 16.46
N LEU A 28 -1.85 -0.30 16.62
CA LEU A 28 -2.00 0.43 17.88
C LEU A 28 -2.51 -0.47 19.00
N ARG A 29 -3.49 -1.34 18.73
CA ARG A 29 -3.99 -2.34 19.68
C ARG A 29 -2.87 -3.29 20.15
N ARG A 30 -1.88 -3.57 19.29
CA ARG A 30 -0.69 -4.37 19.65
C ARG A 30 0.42 -3.57 20.32
N GLY A 31 0.21 -2.30 20.61
CA GLY A 31 1.21 -1.43 21.24
C GLY A 31 2.31 -0.96 20.28
N VAL A 32 2.10 -1.07 18.97
CA VAL A 32 3.04 -0.55 17.96
C VAL A 32 2.71 0.91 17.70
N ALA A 33 3.69 1.80 17.87
CA ALA A 33 3.54 3.21 17.54
C ALA A 33 3.32 3.40 16.02
N VAL A 34 2.30 4.15 15.64
CA VAL A 34 1.92 4.37 14.23
C VAL A 34 2.04 5.85 13.87
N ARG A 35 2.75 6.12 12.79
CA ARG A 35 2.78 7.41 12.14
C ARG A 35 2.06 7.31 10.79
N ALA A 36 0.90 7.96 10.69
CA ALA A 36 -0.01 7.87 9.56
C ALA A 36 0.21 9.04 8.59
N LEU A 37 0.70 8.77 7.37
CA LEU A 37 0.76 9.79 6.32
C LEU A 37 -0.61 9.88 5.61
N ALA A 38 -1.26 11.03 5.73
CA ALA A 38 -2.58 11.25 5.18
C ALA A 38 -2.70 12.62 4.50
N ARG A 39 -3.41 12.71 3.37
CA ARG A 39 -3.63 13.97 2.64
C ARG A 39 -4.58 14.91 3.37
N THR A 40 -5.46 14.37 4.16
CA THR A 40 -6.44 15.09 4.98
C THR A 40 -6.31 14.66 6.42
N ARG A 41 -6.72 15.53 7.35
CA ARG A 41 -6.83 15.18 8.76
C ARG A 41 -7.77 13.97 8.93
N SER A 42 -7.44 13.10 9.86
CA SER A 42 -8.29 11.99 10.29
C SER A 42 -8.38 12.01 11.80
N ASP A 43 -9.50 12.50 12.30
CA ASP A 43 -9.77 12.50 13.73
C ASP A 43 -9.88 11.08 14.26
N TYR A 44 -10.46 10.16 13.48
CA TYR A 44 -10.53 8.73 13.83
C TYR A 44 -9.13 8.12 14.12
N LEU A 45 -8.15 8.35 13.26
CA LEU A 45 -6.78 7.82 13.48
C LEU A 45 -6.09 8.51 14.68
N ALA A 46 -6.33 9.82 14.86
CA ALA A 46 -5.79 10.56 16.00
C ALA A 46 -6.40 10.07 17.32
N ASP A 47 -7.71 9.83 17.35
CA ASP A 47 -8.42 9.31 18.54
C ASP A 47 -7.97 7.90 18.92
N LEU A 48 -7.54 7.10 17.94
CA LEU A 48 -6.91 5.80 18.17
C LEU A 48 -5.47 5.90 18.72
N GLY A 49 -4.86 7.09 18.69
CA GLY A 49 -3.50 7.31 19.17
C GLY A 49 -2.43 7.30 18.10
N ALA A 50 -2.79 7.35 16.80
CA ALA A 50 -1.80 7.50 15.73
C ALA A 50 -1.30 8.95 15.64
N GLU A 51 0.01 9.12 15.38
CA GLU A 51 0.57 10.40 14.94
C GLU A 51 0.16 10.65 13.48
N VAL A 52 -0.80 11.55 13.25
CA VAL A 52 -1.27 11.85 11.89
C VAL A 52 -0.45 12.99 11.30
N VAL A 53 0.35 12.67 10.29
CA VAL A 53 1.15 13.64 9.53
C VAL A 53 0.45 13.96 8.20
N ARG A 54 0.09 15.22 8.02
CA ARG A 54 -0.52 15.67 6.76
C ARG A 54 0.53 15.75 5.66
N GLY A 55 0.28 15.07 4.52
CA GLY A 55 1.19 15.10 3.38
C GLY A 55 0.75 14.21 2.22
N ASP A 56 1.48 14.32 1.11
CA ASP A 56 1.32 13.52 -0.09
C ASP A 56 2.50 12.53 -0.20
N VAL A 57 2.21 11.28 -0.51
CA VAL A 57 3.22 10.23 -0.69
C VAL A 57 4.20 10.50 -1.83
N ARG A 58 3.87 11.41 -2.75
CA ARG A 58 4.73 11.84 -3.85
C ARG A 58 5.62 13.03 -3.51
N SER A 59 5.44 13.63 -2.35
CA SER A 59 6.20 14.78 -1.88
C SER A 59 7.40 14.32 -1.05
N ALA A 60 8.61 14.53 -1.54
CA ALA A 60 9.83 14.22 -0.79
C ALA A 60 9.87 14.94 0.56
N ALA A 61 9.48 16.22 0.59
CA ALA A 61 9.45 17.01 1.83
C ALA A 61 8.45 16.44 2.87
N ASP A 62 7.32 15.88 2.43
CA ASP A 62 6.35 15.26 3.33
C ASP A 62 6.87 13.93 3.85
N LEU A 63 7.54 13.15 3.00
CA LEU A 63 8.19 11.91 3.38
C LEU A 63 9.35 12.14 4.36
N ASP A 64 10.13 13.21 4.16
CA ASP A 64 11.22 13.59 5.05
C ASP A 64 10.72 14.05 6.44
N ARG A 65 9.44 14.40 6.58
CA ARG A 65 8.81 14.68 7.89
C ARG A 65 8.29 13.43 8.58
N VAL A 66 7.85 12.42 7.81
CA VAL A 66 7.16 11.25 8.38
C VAL A 66 8.10 10.08 8.67
N LEU A 67 9.23 9.96 7.95
CA LEU A 67 10.12 8.80 8.05
C LEU A 67 11.17 8.83 9.17
N PRO A 68 11.63 9.98 9.70
CA PRO A 68 12.68 9.97 10.70
C PRO A 68 12.38 9.06 11.89
N GLY A 69 13.33 8.15 12.19
CA GLY A 69 13.20 7.20 13.30
C GLY A 69 12.20 6.06 13.08
N ALA A 70 11.57 5.96 11.92
CA ALA A 70 10.69 4.84 11.60
C ALA A 70 11.48 3.54 11.42
N VAL A 71 10.86 2.42 11.80
CA VAL A 71 11.48 1.08 11.69
C VAL A 71 10.99 0.30 10.48
N ALA A 72 9.82 0.64 9.96
CA ALA A 72 9.25 0.05 8.75
C ALA A 72 8.21 0.98 8.12
N VAL A 73 7.92 0.72 6.84
CA VAL A 73 6.85 1.38 6.09
C VAL A 73 5.84 0.35 5.63
N PHE A 74 4.57 0.57 5.94
CA PHE A 74 3.44 -0.09 5.29
C PHE A 74 2.96 0.83 4.17
N HIS A 75 3.28 0.47 2.93
CA HIS A 75 2.95 1.28 1.76
C HIS A 75 1.63 0.83 1.14
N LEU A 76 0.52 1.45 1.61
CA LEU A 76 -0.83 1.16 1.15
C LEU A 76 -1.44 2.29 0.32
N ALA A 77 -0.67 3.37 0.09
CA ALA A 77 -1.16 4.48 -0.72
C ALA A 77 -1.43 4.03 -2.15
N GLY A 78 -2.67 4.12 -2.56
CA GLY A 78 -3.12 3.70 -3.87
C GLY A 78 -4.55 4.14 -4.14
N MET A 79 -5.03 3.84 -5.34
CA MET A 79 -6.41 3.98 -5.73
C MET A 79 -6.81 2.82 -6.64
N VAL A 80 -8.06 2.41 -6.55
CA VAL A 80 -8.66 1.45 -7.46
C VAL A 80 -9.66 2.22 -8.33
N SER A 81 -9.52 2.11 -9.64
CA SER A 81 -10.49 2.64 -10.59
C SER A 81 -10.58 1.72 -11.80
N ARG A 82 -11.79 1.59 -12.34
CA ARG A 82 -12.04 0.90 -13.62
C ARG A 82 -12.17 1.88 -14.78
N GLU A 83 -12.17 3.19 -14.48
CA GLU A 83 -12.30 4.25 -15.47
C GLU A 83 -10.97 4.42 -16.23
N PRO A 84 -10.97 4.34 -17.57
CA PRO A 84 -9.75 4.52 -18.36
C PRO A 84 -9.07 5.88 -18.14
N ASP A 85 -9.84 6.92 -17.89
CA ASP A 85 -9.34 8.28 -17.65
C ASP A 85 -8.50 8.40 -16.37
N ASP A 86 -8.68 7.49 -15.43
CA ASP A 86 -7.87 7.43 -14.20
C ASP A 86 -6.50 6.76 -14.39
N ALA A 87 -6.20 6.18 -15.57
CA ALA A 87 -4.96 5.44 -15.82
C ALA A 87 -3.70 6.23 -15.44
N THR A 88 -3.58 7.47 -15.95
CA THR A 88 -2.43 8.34 -15.66
C THR A 88 -2.33 8.67 -14.16
N ARG A 89 -3.46 8.89 -13.51
CA ARG A 89 -3.50 9.18 -12.08
C ARG A 89 -3.10 7.99 -11.23
N MET A 90 -3.53 6.78 -11.61
CA MET A 90 -3.09 5.53 -10.98
C MET A 90 -1.59 5.32 -11.14
N MET A 91 -1.05 5.48 -12.36
CA MET A 91 0.39 5.35 -12.61
C MET A 91 1.20 6.33 -11.74
N ARG A 92 0.83 7.61 -11.71
CA ARG A 92 1.51 8.60 -10.88
C ARG A 92 1.44 8.27 -9.40
N LEU A 93 0.30 7.80 -8.90
CA LEU A 93 0.17 7.49 -7.48
C LEU A 93 0.94 6.23 -7.12
N HIS A 94 0.78 5.16 -7.91
CA HIS A 94 1.39 3.87 -7.60
C HIS A 94 2.90 3.86 -7.90
N VAL A 95 3.31 4.33 -9.07
CA VAL A 95 4.71 4.22 -9.49
C VAL A 95 5.55 5.37 -8.93
N ASP A 96 5.17 6.64 -9.17
CA ASP A 96 5.96 7.77 -8.67
C ASP A 96 5.92 7.86 -7.15
N GLY A 97 4.75 7.55 -6.54
CA GLY A 97 4.62 7.48 -5.08
C GLY A 97 5.54 6.42 -4.46
N THR A 98 5.58 5.22 -5.04
CA THR A 98 6.46 4.15 -4.55
C THR A 98 7.94 4.51 -4.72
N ARG A 99 8.32 5.13 -5.85
CA ARG A 99 9.67 5.66 -6.06
C ARG A 99 10.06 6.63 -4.96
N ALA A 100 9.22 7.62 -4.72
CA ALA A 100 9.47 8.64 -3.70
C ALA A 100 9.63 8.02 -2.30
N VAL A 101 8.78 7.04 -1.95
CA VAL A 101 8.87 6.33 -0.67
C VAL A 101 10.18 5.53 -0.57
N CYS A 102 10.56 4.74 -1.56
CA CYS A 102 11.80 3.96 -1.54
C CYS A 102 13.03 4.87 -1.38
N GLU A 103 13.09 5.96 -2.16
CA GLU A 103 14.20 6.92 -2.09
C GLU A 103 14.26 7.62 -0.71
N ALA A 104 13.12 8.01 -0.16
CA ALA A 104 13.05 8.60 1.16
C ALA A 104 13.43 7.59 2.27
N MET A 105 12.96 6.34 2.18
CA MET A 105 13.37 5.26 3.09
C MET A 105 14.89 5.10 3.11
N ALA A 106 15.52 5.08 1.94
CA ALA A 106 16.98 4.97 1.85
C ALA A 106 17.69 6.15 2.52
N ARG A 107 17.21 7.39 2.28
CA ARG A 107 17.78 8.60 2.92
C ARG A 107 17.67 8.56 4.45
N HIS A 108 16.59 8.02 4.98
CA HIS A 108 16.34 7.97 6.43
C HIS A 108 16.76 6.64 7.10
N GLY A 109 17.39 5.74 6.35
CA GLY A 109 17.89 4.48 6.88
C GLY A 109 16.79 3.46 7.24
N VAL A 110 15.56 3.67 6.80
CA VAL A 110 14.44 2.74 6.99
C VAL A 110 14.59 1.61 5.98
N LYS A 111 14.71 0.36 6.45
CA LYS A 111 15.06 -0.77 5.59
C LYS A 111 13.87 -1.61 5.12
N ARG A 112 12.81 -1.70 5.90
CA ARG A 112 11.70 -2.63 5.63
C ARG A 112 10.49 -1.92 5.07
N MET A 113 10.01 -2.40 3.90
CA MET A 113 8.75 -2.01 3.28
C MET A 113 7.81 -3.21 3.19
N ILE A 114 6.56 -3.02 3.61
CA ILE A 114 5.46 -3.92 3.30
C ILE A 114 4.57 -3.20 2.29
N LEU A 115 4.57 -3.69 1.05
CA LEU A 115 3.79 -3.12 -0.06
C LEU A 115 2.43 -3.82 -0.16
N ALA A 116 1.35 -3.06 -0.14
CA ALA A 116 0.04 -3.59 -0.53
C ALA A 116 -0.07 -3.60 -2.06
N SER A 117 0.08 -4.77 -2.66
CA SER A 117 -0.14 -5.03 -4.08
C SER A 117 -1.54 -5.62 -4.31
N THR A 118 -1.70 -6.54 -5.23
CA THR A 118 -2.97 -7.20 -5.56
C THR A 118 -2.70 -8.57 -6.18
N SER A 119 -3.60 -9.54 -5.99
CA SER A 119 -3.53 -10.83 -6.68
C SER A 119 -3.51 -10.69 -8.21
N GLY A 120 -4.04 -9.60 -8.75
CA GLY A 120 -4.00 -9.32 -10.19
C GLY A 120 -2.60 -9.08 -10.76
N THR A 121 -1.54 -9.02 -9.93
CA THR A 121 -0.15 -9.02 -10.41
C THR A 121 0.44 -10.41 -10.57
N ILE A 122 -0.16 -11.45 -9.96
CA ILE A 122 0.38 -12.81 -9.94
C ILE A 122 -0.62 -13.88 -10.37
N ALA A 123 -1.93 -13.64 -10.20
CA ALA A 123 -2.97 -14.66 -10.32
C ALA A 123 -4.04 -14.26 -11.33
N VAL A 124 -3.65 -14.09 -12.60
CA VAL A 124 -4.57 -13.83 -13.72
C VAL A 124 -4.30 -14.84 -14.82
N SER A 125 -5.32 -15.60 -15.21
CA SER A 125 -5.29 -16.58 -16.30
C SER A 125 -6.56 -16.51 -17.13
N GLU A 126 -6.49 -16.87 -18.40
CA GLU A 126 -7.64 -17.10 -19.26
C GLU A 126 -8.19 -18.55 -19.09
N ASP A 127 -7.42 -19.43 -18.46
CA ASP A 127 -7.76 -20.82 -18.18
C ASP A 127 -8.14 -21.00 -16.70
N GLU A 128 -8.80 -22.13 -16.37
CA GLU A 128 -9.10 -22.56 -15.00
C GLU A 128 -7.84 -23.07 -14.28
N ALA A 129 -6.84 -22.19 -14.11
CA ALA A 129 -5.60 -22.53 -13.42
C ALA A 129 -5.56 -21.93 -12.02
N ILE A 130 -5.03 -22.69 -11.07
CA ILE A 130 -4.67 -22.17 -9.75
C ILE A 130 -3.26 -21.60 -9.87
N LEU A 131 -3.16 -20.29 -9.78
CA LEU A 131 -1.89 -19.58 -9.88
C LEU A 131 -1.42 -19.12 -8.49
N ASP A 132 -0.09 -19.05 -8.34
CA ASP A 132 0.54 -18.52 -7.13
C ASP A 132 1.68 -17.55 -7.48
N GLU A 133 2.42 -17.08 -6.50
CA GLU A 133 3.48 -16.09 -6.65
C GLU A 133 4.67 -16.56 -7.51
N ARG A 134 4.77 -17.85 -7.86
CA ARG A 134 5.83 -18.41 -8.70
C ARG A 134 5.61 -18.15 -10.19
N GLU A 135 4.35 -17.93 -10.59
CA GLU A 135 3.98 -17.74 -12.00
C GLU A 135 4.39 -16.35 -12.53
N GLY A 136 4.46 -15.37 -11.63
CA GLY A 136 4.72 -13.98 -12.01
C GLY A 136 3.56 -13.30 -12.76
N PRO A 137 3.74 -12.04 -13.14
CA PRO A 137 2.66 -11.26 -13.75
C PRO A 137 2.36 -11.70 -15.19
N GLN A 138 1.10 -11.99 -15.45
CA GLN A 138 0.58 -12.27 -16.79
C GLN A 138 0.25 -10.94 -17.51
N GLU A 139 1.30 -10.26 -18.01
CA GLU A 139 1.18 -8.90 -18.55
C GLU A 139 0.28 -8.81 -19.76
N SER A 140 0.32 -9.81 -20.65
CA SER A 140 -0.52 -9.88 -21.86
C SER A 140 -2.02 -9.81 -21.55
N ILE A 141 -2.39 -10.27 -20.36
CA ILE A 141 -3.78 -10.28 -19.86
C ILE A 141 -4.00 -9.07 -18.96
N ALA A 142 -3.24 -8.99 -17.87
CA ALA A 142 -3.47 -8.01 -16.79
C ALA A 142 -3.22 -6.55 -17.23
N ALA A 143 -2.27 -6.30 -18.15
CA ALA A 143 -1.97 -4.95 -18.62
C ALA A 143 -3.10 -4.30 -19.44
N LYS A 144 -4.11 -5.05 -19.85
CA LYS A 144 -5.33 -4.53 -20.48
C LYS A 144 -6.14 -3.65 -19.51
N TRP A 145 -5.99 -3.84 -18.20
CA TRP A 145 -6.65 -3.06 -17.15
C TRP A 145 -5.68 -2.07 -16.52
N PRO A 146 -5.94 -0.75 -16.62
CA PRO A 146 -5.02 0.27 -16.10
C PRO A 146 -4.63 0.11 -14.64
N TYR A 147 -5.55 -0.38 -13.81
CA TYR A 147 -5.27 -0.66 -12.41
C TYR A 147 -4.19 -1.75 -12.26
N TYR A 148 -4.39 -2.92 -12.88
CA TYR A 148 -3.42 -4.01 -12.78
C TYR A 148 -2.08 -3.64 -13.43
N ALA A 149 -2.10 -2.97 -14.59
CA ALA A 149 -0.88 -2.46 -15.21
C ALA A 149 -0.08 -1.59 -14.22
N SER A 150 -0.74 -0.61 -13.59
CA SER A 150 -0.09 0.28 -12.64
C SER A 150 0.47 -0.45 -11.40
N LYS A 151 -0.21 -1.51 -10.95
CA LYS A 151 0.24 -2.34 -9.81
C LYS A 151 1.42 -3.24 -10.18
N ILE A 152 1.44 -3.80 -11.39
CA ILE A 152 2.59 -4.57 -11.91
C ILE A 152 3.83 -3.66 -11.96
N TYR A 153 3.71 -2.47 -12.53
CA TYR A 153 4.83 -1.52 -12.58
C TYR A 153 5.25 -1.04 -11.18
N GLN A 154 4.31 -0.83 -10.28
CA GLN A 154 4.60 -0.48 -8.88
C GLN A 154 5.44 -1.56 -8.21
N GLU A 155 5.01 -2.81 -8.30
CA GLU A 155 5.66 -3.94 -7.65
C GLU A 155 7.06 -4.16 -8.18
N ARG A 156 7.24 -4.18 -9.51
CA ARG A 156 8.56 -4.26 -10.14
C ARG A 156 9.50 -3.15 -9.69
N LEU A 157 9.00 -1.91 -9.74
CA LEU A 157 9.79 -0.77 -9.29
C LEU A 157 10.20 -0.88 -7.83
N ALA A 158 9.30 -1.36 -6.96
CA ALA A 158 9.59 -1.53 -5.54
C ALA A 158 10.70 -2.56 -5.31
N PHE A 159 10.67 -3.70 -6.00
CA PHE A 159 11.72 -4.72 -5.93
C PHE A 159 13.04 -4.23 -6.55
N ASP A 160 13.01 -3.57 -7.71
CA ASP A 160 14.20 -3.03 -8.37
C ASP A 160 14.90 -1.98 -7.50
N LEU A 161 14.13 -1.06 -6.93
CA LEU A 161 14.67 -0.05 -6.01
C LEU A 161 15.08 -0.68 -4.68
N GLY A 162 14.34 -1.68 -4.21
CA GLY A 162 14.71 -2.46 -3.03
C GLY A 162 16.11 -3.05 -3.17
N ALA A 163 16.38 -3.75 -4.26
CA ALA A 163 17.69 -4.32 -4.56
C ALA A 163 18.79 -3.24 -4.68
N LYS A 164 18.50 -2.12 -5.39
CA LYS A 164 19.48 -1.04 -5.61
C LYS A 164 19.80 -0.24 -4.33
N LEU A 165 18.80 -0.03 -3.47
CA LEU A 165 18.92 0.82 -2.29
C LEU A 165 19.13 0.04 -0.98
N GLY A 166 19.18 -1.28 -1.06
CA GLY A 166 19.34 -2.17 0.09
C GLY A 166 18.12 -2.14 1.02
N LEU A 167 16.90 -2.10 0.44
CA LEU A 167 15.64 -2.20 1.16
C LEU A 167 15.12 -3.64 1.13
N ASP A 168 14.53 -4.07 2.22
CA ASP A 168 13.82 -5.34 2.36
C ASP A 168 12.34 -5.11 2.00
N VAL A 169 11.96 -5.46 0.78
CA VAL A 169 10.61 -5.24 0.24
C VAL A 169 9.83 -6.55 0.28
N ILE A 170 8.67 -6.51 0.93
CA ILE A 170 7.71 -7.62 0.99
C ILE A 170 6.43 -7.15 0.31
N SER A 171 6.02 -7.83 -0.77
CA SER A 171 4.72 -7.58 -1.41
C SER A 171 3.65 -8.50 -0.82
N LEU A 172 2.51 -7.92 -0.47
CA LEU A 172 1.30 -8.66 -0.11
C LEU A 172 0.28 -8.46 -1.23
N ASN A 173 -0.22 -9.56 -1.78
CA ASN A 173 -1.05 -9.58 -2.97
C ASN A 173 -2.49 -10.06 -2.66
N PRO A 174 -3.27 -9.27 -1.88
CA PRO A 174 -4.64 -9.64 -1.56
C PRO A 174 -5.52 -9.67 -2.80
N SER A 175 -6.52 -10.56 -2.80
CA SER A 175 -7.57 -10.59 -3.82
C SER A 175 -8.68 -9.61 -3.46
N LEU A 176 -9.76 -10.09 -2.86
CA LEU A 176 -10.92 -9.29 -2.50
C LEU A 176 -10.88 -8.99 -0.99
N LEU A 177 -10.77 -7.71 -0.64
CA LEU A 177 -10.84 -7.28 0.75
C LEU A 177 -12.28 -6.85 1.08
N LEU A 178 -12.89 -7.55 2.03
CA LEU A 178 -14.26 -7.31 2.48
C LEU A 178 -14.27 -7.00 3.98
N GLY A 179 -15.13 -6.10 4.39
CA GLY A 179 -15.29 -5.79 5.81
C GLY A 179 -16.03 -4.49 6.06
N PRO A 180 -16.30 -4.16 7.33
CA PRO A 180 -16.93 -2.90 7.69
C PRO A 180 -16.02 -1.72 7.38
N GLY A 181 -16.60 -0.56 7.02
CA GLY A 181 -15.84 0.66 6.78
C GLY A 181 -15.31 0.86 5.35
N ASP A 182 -15.62 0.00 4.39
CA ASP A 182 -15.35 0.25 2.96
C ASP A 182 -16.30 1.34 2.42
N ARG A 183 -16.04 2.59 2.84
CA ARG A 183 -16.87 3.75 2.50
C ARG A 183 -16.85 4.09 1.01
N ARG A 184 -15.86 3.59 0.28
CA ARG A 184 -15.70 3.81 -1.16
C ARG A 184 -16.31 2.70 -1.99
N LEU A 185 -16.85 1.67 -1.33
CA LEU A 185 -17.44 0.49 -1.96
C LEU A 185 -16.49 -0.14 -3.00
N SER A 186 -15.20 -0.18 -2.69
CA SER A 186 -14.17 -0.68 -3.60
C SER A 186 -14.39 -2.16 -3.94
N SER A 187 -14.44 -3.00 -2.92
CA SER A 187 -14.75 -4.44 -3.06
C SER A 187 -16.20 -4.75 -2.67
N THR A 188 -16.70 -4.09 -1.65
CA THR A 188 -18.10 -4.26 -1.18
C THR A 188 -19.11 -3.90 -2.26
N GLY A 189 -18.78 -2.93 -3.14
CA GLY A 189 -19.62 -2.56 -4.27
C GLY A 189 -19.88 -3.71 -5.25
N ASP A 190 -18.89 -4.57 -5.47
CA ASP A 190 -19.03 -5.74 -6.35
C ASP A 190 -19.96 -6.80 -5.72
N VAL A 191 -19.82 -7.04 -4.41
CA VAL A 191 -20.72 -7.92 -3.67
C VAL A 191 -22.16 -7.41 -3.72
N LEU A 192 -22.36 -6.10 -3.50
CA LEU A 192 -23.69 -5.50 -3.55
C LEU A 192 -24.32 -5.56 -4.95
N LYS A 193 -23.54 -5.49 -6.02
CA LYS A 193 -24.04 -5.71 -7.40
C LYS A 193 -24.46 -7.14 -7.65
N PHE A 194 -23.72 -8.11 -7.09
CA PHE A 194 -24.03 -9.52 -7.23
C PHE A 194 -25.32 -9.92 -6.48
N LEU A 195 -25.64 -9.23 -5.39
CA LEU A 195 -26.83 -9.50 -4.58
C LEU A 195 -28.12 -8.83 -5.10
N ARG A 196 -28.05 -8.04 -6.15
CA ARG A 196 -29.20 -7.37 -6.82
C ARG A 196 -29.63 -8.11 -8.06
#